data_c39174586c4718c0b33059167a5a95f7
#
_entry.id   c39174586c4718c0b33059167a5a95f7
#
_cell.length_a   1.000
_cell.length_b   1.000
_cell.length_c   1.000
_cell.angle_alpha   90.00
_cell.angle_beta   90.00
_cell.angle_gamma   90.00
#
_symmetry.space_group_name_H-M   'P 1'
#
loop_
_entity.id
_entity.type
_entity.pdbx_description
1 polymer ?
#
loop_
_entity_poly.entity_id
_entity_poly.type
_entity_poly.pdbx_seq_one_letter_code
_entity_poly.pdbx_strand_id
1 'polypeptide(L)'
;YIKKIMNLPKPIKFEVERYVGGLSQFKKIEKPIKLSANESALGASPKAIEAFQKEKNKVFKYPEDDSNSLREVLSNKFKIDSKRIICGSGSDQIFDFTCRLFINPGDEVIVTEFGFIMHKIYASLCKAKVVSAKEKNFKASVEEILKKVTDKTKIVFVANPNNPTGTYLTKNEM
;
A
#
# COMPACT_ATOMS: atom_id res chain seq x y z
N TYR A 1 29.24 -22.35 31.42
CA TYR A 1 30.09 -21.49 30.55
C TYR A 1 29.35 -20.81 29.40
N ILE A 2 28.03 -20.49 29.52
CA ILE A 2 27.34 -19.66 28.56
C ILE A 2 26.41 -18.70 29.34
N LYS A 3 27.00 -17.78 30.09
CA LYS A 3 26.32 -16.63 30.67
C LYS A 3 27.10 -15.34 30.43
N LYS A 4 27.71 -15.20 29.26
CA LYS A 4 28.02 -13.88 28.77
C LYS A 4 26.72 -13.44 28.06
N ILE A 5 25.91 -12.67 28.75
CA ILE A 5 24.71 -12.06 28.25
C ILE A 5 25.11 -11.35 26.96
N MET A 6 24.82 -11.97 25.81
CA MET A 6 24.90 -11.28 24.53
C MET A 6 23.97 -10.11 24.66
N ASN A 7 24.49 -8.91 24.54
CA ASN A 7 23.72 -7.68 24.52
C ASN A 7 22.98 -7.68 23.17
N LEU A 8 21.88 -8.44 23.10
CA LEU A 8 21.09 -8.50 21.88
C LEU A 8 20.53 -7.11 21.60
N PRO A 9 20.56 -6.67 20.34
CA PRO A 9 19.98 -5.39 19.97
C PRO A 9 18.50 -5.37 20.33
N LYS A 10 18.08 -4.32 21.00
CA LYS A 10 16.65 -4.13 21.33
C LYS A 10 15.90 -3.71 20.08
N PRO A 11 14.71 -4.27 19.84
CA PRO A 11 13.89 -3.83 18.71
C PRO A 11 13.52 -2.36 18.86
N ILE A 12 13.51 -1.65 17.75
CA ILE A 12 13.01 -0.26 17.71
C ILE A 12 11.51 -0.31 17.99
N LYS A 13 11.07 0.47 18.96
CA LYS A 13 9.63 0.64 19.22
C LYS A 13 9.09 1.72 18.30
N PHE A 14 8.04 1.40 17.56
CA PHE A 14 7.28 2.34 16.76
C PHE A 14 5.91 2.55 17.39
N GLU A 15 5.49 3.80 17.48
CA GLU A 15 4.11 4.16 17.84
C GLU A 15 3.28 4.22 16.55
N VAL A 16 2.86 3.06 16.06
CA VAL A 16 2.00 2.93 14.91
C VAL A 16 0.72 2.20 15.29
N GLU A 17 -0.40 2.65 14.76
CA GLU A 17 -1.67 1.96 14.89
C GLU A 17 -1.58 0.59 14.22
N ARG A 18 -2.06 -0.45 14.93
CA ARG A 18 -2.13 -1.78 14.34
C ARG A 18 -3.21 -1.79 13.26
N TYR A 19 -2.85 -2.21 12.06
CA TYR A 19 -3.86 -2.51 11.05
C TYR A 19 -4.72 -3.70 11.49
N VAL A 20 -6.03 -3.51 11.50
CA VAL A 20 -7.00 -4.57 11.79
C VAL A 20 -7.86 -4.73 10.54
N GLY A 21 -7.68 -5.85 9.86
CA GLY A 21 -8.49 -6.21 8.69
C GLY A 21 -9.95 -6.48 9.07
N GLY A 22 -10.83 -6.42 8.08
CA GLY A 22 -12.23 -6.76 8.29
C GLY A 22 -12.44 -8.22 8.71
N LEU A 23 -13.46 -8.48 9.52
CA LEU A 23 -13.81 -9.81 9.99
C LEU A 23 -14.26 -10.70 8.83
N SER A 24 -13.76 -11.93 8.80
CA SER A 24 -14.08 -12.93 7.77
C SER A 24 -14.88 -14.13 8.33
N GLN A 25 -14.96 -14.26 9.65
CA GLN A 25 -15.60 -15.38 10.32
C GLN A 25 -16.42 -14.92 11.50
N PHE A 26 -17.55 -15.55 11.72
CA PHE A 26 -18.45 -15.33 12.85
C PHE A 26 -18.82 -16.66 13.47
N LYS A 27 -18.76 -16.78 14.79
CA LYS A 27 -18.97 -18.04 15.56
C LYS A 27 -20.30 -18.75 15.28
N LYS A 28 -21.32 -18.06 14.75
CA LYS A 28 -22.68 -18.61 14.56
C LYS A 28 -23.17 -18.56 13.10
N ILE A 29 -22.30 -18.18 12.14
CA ILE A 29 -22.67 -18.02 10.73
C ILE A 29 -21.71 -18.84 9.90
N GLU A 30 -22.18 -19.93 9.26
CA GLU A 30 -21.34 -20.81 8.46
C GLU A 30 -20.80 -20.16 7.18
N LYS A 31 -21.59 -19.29 6.53
CA LYS A 31 -21.22 -18.62 5.27
C LYS A 31 -21.58 -17.13 5.35
N PRO A 32 -20.79 -16.33 6.06
CA PRO A 32 -21.04 -14.90 6.10
C PRO A 32 -20.74 -14.23 4.73
N ILE A 33 -21.56 -13.29 4.34
CA ILE A 33 -21.24 -12.40 3.20
C ILE A 33 -20.22 -11.38 3.68
N LYS A 34 -18.99 -11.49 3.19
CA LYS A 34 -17.90 -10.59 3.56
C LYS A 34 -17.94 -9.32 2.71
N LEU A 35 -18.26 -8.20 3.34
CA LEU A 35 -18.28 -6.87 2.73
C LEU A 35 -17.20 -5.93 3.30
N SER A 36 -16.30 -6.47 4.11
CA SER A 36 -15.28 -5.71 4.85
C SER A 36 -13.91 -5.67 4.16
N ALA A 37 -13.81 -6.12 2.92
CA ALA A 37 -12.60 -6.06 2.10
C ALA A 37 -12.96 -5.87 0.64
N ASN A 38 -12.05 -5.25 -0.13
CA ASN A 38 -12.22 -4.98 -1.56
C ASN A 38 -11.89 -6.24 -2.39
N GLU A 39 -12.64 -7.31 -2.14
CA GLU A 39 -12.52 -8.58 -2.88
C GLU A 39 -13.48 -8.57 -4.08
N SER A 40 -13.10 -9.24 -5.19
CA SER A 40 -13.97 -9.35 -6.34
C SER A 40 -15.16 -10.28 -6.04
N ALA A 41 -16.38 -9.76 -6.10
CA ALA A 41 -17.59 -10.56 -5.96
C ALA A 41 -17.78 -11.58 -7.11
N LEU A 42 -17.13 -11.36 -8.25
CA LEU A 42 -17.17 -12.24 -9.43
C LEU A 42 -16.08 -13.33 -9.38
N GLY A 43 -15.20 -13.30 -8.38
CA GLY A 43 -14.06 -14.21 -8.28
C GLY A 43 -12.93 -13.85 -9.26
N ALA A 44 -12.06 -14.82 -9.52
CA ALA A 44 -10.94 -14.65 -10.43
C ALA A 44 -11.36 -14.88 -11.90
N SER A 45 -10.68 -14.22 -12.81
CA SER A 45 -10.87 -14.44 -14.26
C SER A 45 -10.63 -15.92 -14.61
N PRO A 46 -11.50 -16.58 -15.40
CA PRO A 46 -11.26 -17.96 -15.87
C PRO A 46 -9.90 -18.13 -16.57
N LYS A 47 -9.48 -17.14 -17.37
CA LYS A 47 -8.15 -17.14 -18.02
C LYS A 47 -7.00 -17.08 -17.02
N ALA A 48 -7.16 -16.35 -15.91
CA ALA A 48 -6.16 -16.32 -14.84
C ALA A 48 -6.05 -17.67 -14.14
N ILE A 49 -7.18 -18.32 -13.85
CA ILE A 49 -7.22 -19.67 -13.28
C ILE A 49 -6.53 -20.66 -14.21
N GLU A 50 -6.83 -20.63 -15.51
CA GLU A 50 -6.20 -21.49 -16.51
C GLU A 50 -4.68 -21.28 -16.56
N ALA A 51 -4.21 -20.03 -16.58
CA ALA A 51 -2.79 -19.72 -16.57
C ALA A 51 -2.09 -20.23 -15.32
N PHE A 52 -2.70 -20.03 -14.14
CA PHE A 52 -2.19 -20.57 -12.88
C PHE A 52 -2.07 -22.09 -12.91
N GLN A 53 -3.08 -22.79 -13.43
CA GLN A 53 -3.05 -24.25 -13.55
C GLN A 53 -1.91 -24.76 -14.46
N LYS A 54 -1.59 -24.03 -15.53
CA LYS A 54 -0.46 -24.37 -16.42
C LYS A 54 0.90 -24.21 -15.72
N GLU A 55 1.01 -23.23 -14.82
CA GLU A 55 2.26 -22.93 -14.11
C GLU A 55 2.44 -23.69 -12.79
N LYS A 56 1.39 -24.38 -12.27
CA LYS A 56 1.42 -25.02 -10.94
C LYS A 56 2.61 -25.97 -10.70
N ASN A 57 3.07 -26.63 -11.76
CA ASN A 57 4.20 -27.57 -11.68
C ASN A 57 5.57 -26.89 -11.79
N LYS A 58 5.60 -25.56 -11.93
CA LYS A 58 6.83 -24.78 -12.05
C LYS A 58 7.12 -23.90 -10.83
N VAL A 59 6.26 -23.94 -9.81
CA VAL A 59 6.37 -23.10 -8.59
C VAL A 59 7.67 -23.31 -7.79
N PHE A 60 8.41 -24.38 -8.06
CA PHE A 60 9.72 -24.64 -7.47
C PHE A 60 10.86 -23.81 -8.09
N LYS A 61 10.61 -23.15 -9.23
CA LYS A 61 11.60 -22.30 -9.91
C LYS A 61 11.59 -20.90 -9.30
N TYR A 62 12.76 -20.28 -9.29
CA TYR A 62 12.85 -18.86 -9.00
C TYR A 62 12.05 -18.04 -10.04
N PRO A 63 11.35 -16.98 -9.62
CA PRO A 63 10.78 -16.01 -10.55
C PRO A 63 11.87 -15.21 -11.25
N GLU A 64 11.49 -14.43 -12.27
CA GLU A 64 12.37 -13.43 -12.87
C GLU A 64 12.72 -12.35 -11.84
N ASP A 65 14.00 -11.97 -11.76
CA ASP A 65 14.53 -11.01 -10.78
C ASP A 65 13.86 -9.64 -10.86
N ASP A 66 13.60 -9.18 -12.09
CA ASP A 66 13.09 -7.84 -12.40
C ASP A 66 11.65 -7.83 -12.93
N SER A 67 10.97 -8.97 -12.93
CA SER A 67 9.61 -9.14 -13.47
C SER A 67 9.48 -8.65 -14.92
N ASN A 68 10.50 -8.85 -15.75
CA ASN A 68 10.58 -8.29 -17.09
C ASN A 68 9.38 -8.68 -17.96
N SER A 69 8.99 -9.96 -17.97
CA SER A 69 7.80 -10.44 -18.71
C SER A 69 6.53 -9.69 -18.35
N LEU A 70 6.30 -9.42 -17.05
CA LEU A 70 5.13 -8.67 -16.60
C LEU A 70 5.23 -7.19 -17.00
N ARG A 71 6.40 -6.57 -16.85
CA ARG A 71 6.64 -5.17 -17.20
C ARG A 71 6.41 -4.92 -18.69
N GLU A 72 6.87 -5.82 -19.57
CA GLU A 72 6.64 -5.71 -21.02
C GLU A 72 5.15 -5.82 -21.38
N VAL A 73 4.41 -6.75 -20.76
CA VAL A 73 2.96 -6.86 -20.98
C VAL A 73 2.23 -5.60 -20.53
N LEU A 74 2.59 -5.06 -19.35
CA LEU A 74 2.00 -3.81 -18.83
C LEU A 74 2.38 -2.61 -19.73
N SER A 75 3.63 -2.53 -20.15
CA SER A 75 4.13 -1.51 -21.09
C SER A 75 3.29 -1.49 -22.37
N ASN A 76 3.12 -2.65 -22.99
CA ASN A 76 2.33 -2.79 -24.20
C ASN A 76 0.85 -2.44 -24.01
N LYS A 77 0.27 -2.84 -22.88
CA LYS A 77 -1.15 -2.59 -22.57
C LYS A 77 -1.43 -1.12 -22.27
N PHE A 78 -0.60 -0.47 -21.49
CA PHE A 78 -0.82 0.90 -21.00
C PHE A 78 -0.05 1.96 -21.77
N LYS A 79 0.80 1.56 -22.74
CA LYS A 79 1.65 2.46 -23.54
C LYS A 79 2.58 3.31 -22.65
N ILE A 80 3.18 2.66 -21.65
CA ILE A 80 4.16 3.22 -20.72
C ILE A 80 5.47 2.51 -20.96
N ASP A 81 6.60 3.23 -20.96
CA ASP A 81 7.93 2.62 -21.05
C ASP A 81 8.12 1.60 -19.91
N SER A 82 8.53 0.37 -20.24
CA SER A 82 8.75 -0.72 -19.27
C SER A 82 9.78 -0.35 -18.19
N LYS A 83 10.75 0.53 -18.51
CA LYS A 83 11.72 1.06 -17.53
C LYS A 83 11.10 1.94 -16.45
N ARG A 84 9.88 2.41 -16.65
CA ARG A 84 9.11 3.23 -15.70
C ARG A 84 8.11 2.41 -14.87
N ILE A 85 8.19 1.08 -14.97
CA ILE A 85 7.31 0.16 -14.24
C ILE A 85 8.14 -0.58 -13.21
N ILE A 86 7.72 -0.55 -11.96
CA ILE A 86 8.25 -1.38 -10.89
C ILE A 86 7.16 -2.33 -10.40
N CYS A 87 7.54 -3.58 -10.13
CA CYS A 87 6.65 -4.61 -9.60
C CYS A 87 6.98 -4.91 -8.14
N GLY A 88 5.99 -5.30 -7.37
CA GLY A 88 6.14 -5.66 -5.97
C GLY A 88 4.99 -6.54 -5.49
N SER A 89 5.09 -7.04 -4.27
CA SER A 89 4.05 -7.83 -3.61
C SER A 89 2.88 -6.96 -3.16
N GLY A 90 2.10 -6.47 -4.12
CA GLY A 90 1.00 -5.55 -3.91
C GLY A 90 1.45 -4.11 -3.67
N SER A 91 0.47 -3.22 -3.50
CA SER A 91 0.71 -1.79 -3.25
C SER A 91 1.50 -1.51 -1.98
N ASP A 92 1.37 -2.36 -0.97
CA ASP A 92 2.06 -2.21 0.31
C ASP A 92 3.58 -2.20 0.14
N GLN A 93 4.13 -3.10 -0.68
CA GLN A 93 5.56 -3.10 -0.97
C GLN A 93 5.98 -1.86 -1.77
N ILE A 94 5.12 -1.34 -2.65
CA ILE A 94 5.40 -0.10 -3.38
C ILE A 94 5.42 1.10 -2.41
N PHE A 95 4.54 1.14 -1.42
CA PHE A 95 4.60 2.17 -0.37
C PHE A 95 5.90 2.09 0.43
N ASP A 96 6.32 0.87 0.82
CA ASP A 96 7.58 0.66 1.54
C ASP A 96 8.78 1.16 0.70
N PHE A 97 8.87 0.76 -0.56
CA PHE A 97 9.93 1.23 -1.47
C PHE A 97 9.92 2.76 -1.60
N THR A 98 8.75 3.36 -1.82
CA THR A 98 8.62 4.80 -1.96
C THR A 98 9.09 5.51 -0.69
N CYS A 99 8.64 5.05 0.48
CA CYS A 99 9.04 5.67 1.73
C CYS A 99 10.55 5.54 1.98
N ARG A 100 11.13 4.36 1.77
CA ARG A 100 12.58 4.13 1.98
C ARG A 100 13.47 4.92 1.02
N LEU A 101 13.01 5.16 -0.20
CA LEU A 101 13.79 5.88 -1.22
C LEU A 101 13.78 7.40 -1.02
N PHE A 102 12.68 7.96 -0.49
CA PHE A 102 12.48 9.41 -0.51
C PHE A 102 12.39 10.06 0.87
N ILE A 103 12.38 9.29 1.97
CA ILE A 103 12.20 9.81 3.32
C ILE A 103 13.47 9.63 4.16
N ASN A 104 13.91 10.72 4.77
CA ASN A 104 14.85 10.71 5.87
C ASN A 104 14.12 10.91 7.21
N PRO A 105 14.69 10.47 8.34
CA PRO A 105 14.11 10.75 9.66
C PRO A 105 13.85 12.24 9.87
N GLY A 106 12.60 12.60 10.19
CA GLY A 106 12.17 13.99 10.41
C GLY A 106 11.59 14.69 9.18
N ASP A 107 11.68 14.10 7.98
CA ASP A 107 10.91 14.55 6.82
C ASP A 107 9.41 14.41 7.06
N GLU A 108 8.61 15.19 6.34
CA GLU A 108 7.15 15.16 6.46
C GLU A 108 6.50 14.38 5.31
N VAL A 109 5.50 13.58 5.70
CA VAL A 109 4.62 12.88 4.76
C VAL A 109 3.18 13.29 5.02
N ILE A 110 2.52 13.81 4.00
CA ILE A 110 1.11 14.18 4.10
C ILE A 110 0.24 12.98 3.70
N VAL A 111 -0.75 12.69 4.53
CA VAL A 111 -1.80 11.69 4.28
C VAL A 111 -3.17 12.34 4.44
N THR A 112 -4.20 11.80 3.82
CA THR A 112 -5.56 12.27 4.05
C THR A 112 -6.16 11.69 5.33
N GLU A 113 -7.06 12.41 5.98
CA GLU A 113 -7.60 12.09 7.32
C GLU A 113 -8.21 10.71 7.41
N PHE A 114 -9.02 10.32 6.42
CA PHE A 114 -9.66 9.00 6.31
C PHE A 114 -9.05 8.16 5.18
N GLY A 115 -7.80 8.44 4.81
CA GLY A 115 -7.08 7.69 3.80
C GLY A 115 -6.61 6.32 4.28
N PHE A 116 -6.05 5.54 3.35
CA PHE A 116 -5.60 4.19 3.63
C PHE A 116 -4.50 4.19 4.69
N ILE A 117 -4.75 3.52 5.80
CA ILE A 117 -3.88 3.54 6.99
C ILE A 117 -2.43 3.09 6.70
N MET A 118 -2.22 2.25 5.69
CA MET A 118 -0.88 1.77 5.35
C MET A 118 0.06 2.90 4.92
N HIS A 119 -0.45 3.98 4.33
CA HIS A 119 0.35 5.17 4.02
C HIS A 119 1.00 5.74 5.28
N LYS A 120 0.21 5.90 6.36
CA LYS A 120 0.67 6.38 7.67
C LYS A 120 1.68 5.41 8.29
N ILE A 121 1.41 4.11 8.21
CA ILE A 121 2.25 3.06 8.79
C ILE A 121 3.64 3.08 8.13
N TYR A 122 3.73 3.01 6.80
CA TYR A 122 5.02 2.98 6.10
C TYR A 122 5.82 4.27 6.28
N ALA A 123 5.16 5.43 6.25
CA ALA A 123 5.80 6.69 6.56
C ALA A 123 6.41 6.70 7.99
N SER A 124 5.65 6.21 8.98
CA SER A 124 6.10 6.15 10.37
C SER A 124 7.27 5.18 10.56
N LEU A 125 7.29 4.04 9.84
CA LEU A 125 8.42 3.09 9.86
C LEU A 125 9.73 3.73 9.39
N CYS A 126 9.66 4.71 8.48
CA CYS A 126 10.79 5.51 8.03
C CYS A 126 11.09 6.71 8.96
N LYS A 127 10.43 6.80 10.12
CA LYS A 127 10.56 7.92 11.08
C LYS A 127 10.17 9.27 10.50
N ALA A 128 9.29 9.30 9.50
CA ALA A 128 8.70 10.53 9.01
C ALA A 128 7.74 11.13 10.04
N LYS A 129 7.61 12.44 10.03
CA LYS A 129 6.50 13.12 10.68
C LYS A 129 5.27 13.02 9.77
N VAL A 130 4.28 12.24 10.18
CA VAL A 130 3.02 12.10 9.45
C VAL A 130 2.13 13.31 9.72
N VAL A 131 1.73 14.00 8.66
CA VAL A 131 0.86 15.17 8.69
C VAL A 131 -0.47 14.83 8.05
N SER A 132 -1.56 14.90 8.82
CA SER A 132 -2.90 14.61 8.31
C SER A 132 -3.53 15.86 7.72
N ALA A 133 -3.98 15.78 6.46
CA ALA A 133 -4.80 16.79 5.81
C ALA A 133 -6.29 16.45 6.00
N LYS A 134 -7.07 17.43 6.44
CA LYS A 134 -8.51 17.25 6.67
C LYS A 134 -9.25 16.94 5.39
N GLU A 135 -10.27 16.12 5.51
CA GLU A 135 -11.20 15.81 4.42
C GLU A 135 -12.51 16.60 4.57
N LYS A 136 -13.17 16.86 3.46
CA LYS A 136 -14.49 17.50 3.42
C LYS A 136 -15.53 16.45 2.98
N ASN A 137 -16.48 16.09 3.84
CA ASN A 137 -17.47 15.05 3.56
C ASN A 137 -16.84 13.70 3.17
N PHE A 138 -15.82 13.24 3.90
CA PHE A 138 -15.06 12.02 3.62
C PHE A 138 -14.34 11.99 2.27
N LYS A 139 -14.11 13.14 1.65
CA LYS A 139 -13.42 13.32 0.38
C LYS A 139 -12.17 14.14 0.60
N ALA A 140 -11.06 13.70 0.03
CA ALA A 140 -9.80 14.43 0.05
C ALA A 140 -9.99 15.86 -0.49
N SER A 141 -9.32 16.82 0.12
CA SER A 141 -9.34 18.23 -0.29
C SER A 141 -7.94 18.67 -0.69
N VAL A 142 -7.77 18.99 -1.96
CA VAL A 142 -6.49 19.53 -2.48
C VAL A 142 -6.07 20.79 -1.73
N GLU A 143 -7.02 21.67 -1.44
CA GLU A 143 -6.77 22.89 -0.65
C GLU A 143 -6.20 22.57 0.74
N GLU A 144 -6.80 21.60 1.46
CA GLU A 144 -6.34 21.21 2.80
C GLU A 144 -4.99 20.49 2.75
N ILE A 145 -4.71 19.71 1.69
CA ILE A 145 -3.40 19.10 1.44
C ILE A 145 -2.35 20.22 1.25
N LEU A 146 -2.60 21.16 0.35
CA LEU A 146 -1.66 22.24 0.04
C LEU A 146 -1.35 23.13 1.24
N LYS A 147 -2.32 23.40 2.13
CA LYS A 147 -2.10 24.11 3.40
C LYS A 147 -1.10 23.43 4.33
N LYS A 148 -0.87 22.12 4.15
CA LYS A 148 0.04 21.32 4.99
C LYS A 148 1.44 21.17 4.39
N VAL A 149 1.63 21.56 3.14
CA VAL A 149 2.93 21.45 2.46
C VAL A 149 3.94 22.42 3.10
N THR A 150 5.10 21.91 3.42
CA THR A 150 6.26 22.66 3.92
C THR A 150 7.52 22.25 3.16
N ASP A 151 8.64 22.90 3.40
CA ASP A 151 9.94 22.54 2.81
C ASP A 151 10.42 21.14 3.22
N LYS A 152 9.85 20.57 4.31
CA LYS A 152 10.14 19.21 4.79
C LYS A 152 9.24 18.17 4.17
N THR A 153 8.20 18.54 3.44
CA THR A 153 7.28 17.61 2.80
C THR A 153 8.00 16.89 1.65
N LYS A 154 8.04 15.56 1.70
CA LYS A 154 8.65 14.72 0.67
C LYS A 154 7.63 13.94 -0.12
N ILE A 155 6.57 13.47 0.53
CA ILE A 155 5.55 12.65 -0.09
C ILE A 155 4.17 13.14 0.32
N VAL A 156 3.24 13.10 -0.63
CA VAL A 156 1.80 13.24 -0.39
C VAL A 156 1.14 11.97 -0.90
N PHE A 157 0.50 11.21 -0.01
CA PHE A 157 -0.28 10.04 -0.39
C PHE A 157 -1.76 10.41 -0.55
N VAL A 158 -2.29 10.16 -1.74
CA VAL A 158 -3.71 10.33 -2.06
C VAL A 158 -4.21 9.07 -2.74
N ALA A 159 -5.12 8.34 -2.09
CA ALA A 159 -5.84 7.27 -2.75
C ALA A 159 -7.02 7.84 -3.55
N ASN A 160 -7.09 7.53 -4.84
CA ASN A 160 -8.16 8.01 -5.70
C ASN A 160 -8.61 6.92 -6.69
N PRO A 161 -9.81 6.34 -6.54
CA PRO A 161 -10.79 6.54 -5.45
C PRO A 161 -10.23 6.21 -4.07
N ASN A 162 -10.73 6.89 -3.01
CA ASN A 162 -10.23 6.72 -1.66
C ASN A 162 -10.65 5.38 -1.04
N ASN A 163 -9.75 4.75 -0.34
CA ASN A 163 -10.00 3.60 0.53
C ASN A 163 -9.87 4.07 1.99
N PRO A 164 -10.93 3.93 2.85
CA PRO A 164 -12.13 3.10 2.64
C PRO A 164 -13.37 3.88 2.18
N THR A 165 -13.33 5.20 2.03
CA THR A 165 -14.54 6.04 1.88
C THR A 165 -15.25 5.88 0.53
N GLY A 166 -14.53 5.42 -0.52
CA GLY A 166 -15.06 5.30 -1.88
C GLY A 166 -15.26 6.63 -2.61
N THR A 167 -14.99 7.77 -1.96
CA THR A 167 -15.04 9.09 -2.58
C THR A 167 -13.87 9.27 -3.55
N TYR A 168 -14.01 10.15 -4.52
CA TYR A 168 -12.93 10.38 -5.49
C TYR A 168 -12.81 11.85 -5.89
N LEU A 169 -11.61 12.24 -6.28
CA LEU A 169 -11.30 13.50 -6.92
C LEU A 169 -11.42 13.37 -8.43
N THR A 170 -12.15 14.27 -9.05
CA THR A 170 -12.20 14.38 -10.50
C THR A 170 -10.91 15.01 -11.04
N LYS A 171 -10.70 14.91 -12.36
CA LYS A 171 -9.53 15.52 -13.01
C LYS A 171 -9.45 17.03 -12.79
N ASN A 172 -10.59 17.72 -12.67
CA ASN A 172 -10.62 19.17 -12.47
C ASN A 172 -10.36 19.56 -11.01
N GLU A 173 -10.52 18.63 -10.07
CA GLU A 173 -10.25 18.86 -8.64
C GLU A 173 -8.81 18.54 -8.24
N MET A 174 -8.07 17.83 -9.10
CA MET A 174 -6.65 17.50 -8.94
C MET A 174 -5.76 18.53 -9.64
#